data_fd10ee5139115e4ab70927ef4d4b1839
#
_entry.id   fd10ee5139115e4ab70927ef4d4b1839
#
_cell.length_a   1.000
_cell.length_b   1.000
_cell.length_c   1.000
_cell.angle_alpha   90.00
_cell.angle_beta   90.00
_cell.angle_gamma   90.00
#
_symmetry.space_group_name_H-M   'P 1'
#
loop_
_entity.id
_entity.type
_entity.pdbx_description
1 polymer ?
#
loop_
_entity_poly.entity_id
_entity_poly.type
_entity_poly.pdbx_seq_one_letter_code
_entity_poly.pdbx_strand_id
1 'polypeptide(L)'
;NMEVYNQYMKRAQYYKNLMDPKSGFMRARSNNIFLEPFLPTDINMHYTEGNSWHYSFTAVQDIDNFKRFLGGEKALEQKLDELFNNKNKLTGREQSDVTGLIGQYAHGNEPSHHIAYLYNQTASPWKTQELTRKIVTELYKNDAVEGLCGNEDCGQMSAWYIMSALGLYPLSPGNDYFELTSPLFDEANIRLETGKTFRLLTKGNAHFNPYIQEVTIAGRPLDRSYIMYSEILNAAPLTFLLDKTPNKNLWTKAENRSPSAITKNKIVPLPFVSAPQTVFVNNTSFSLHDLEPAASLWYSFDKEVLISKYIKYTKPVVVEDSKIVYYYAKMPDGSISNVVSTEFRKLDPRIKVLS
;
A
#
# COMPACT_ATOMS: atom_id res chain seq x y z
N ASN A 1 -3.16 27.33 0.56
CA ASN A 1 -2.26 27.71 -0.52
C ASN A 1 -2.24 26.60 -1.58
N MET A 2 -2.64 26.94 -2.84
CA MET A 2 -2.73 25.96 -3.95
C MET A 2 -1.37 25.41 -4.38
N GLU A 3 -0.31 26.20 -4.27
CA GLU A 3 1.05 25.74 -4.61
C GLU A 3 1.49 24.60 -3.67
N VAL A 4 1.32 24.79 -2.36
CA VAL A 4 1.61 23.77 -1.35
C VAL A 4 0.76 22.52 -1.58
N TYR A 5 -0.54 22.69 -1.85
CA TYR A 5 -1.42 21.57 -2.18
C TYR A 5 -0.90 20.79 -3.40
N ASN A 6 -0.57 21.46 -4.49
CA ASN A 6 -0.07 20.82 -5.70
C ASN A 6 1.27 20.07 -5.46
N GLN A 7 2.14 20.66 -4.62
CA GLN A 7 3.40 20.02 -4.23
C GLN A 7 3.16 18.71 -3.47
N TYR A 8 2.27 18.73 -2.46
CA TYR A 8 1.97 17.53 -1.68
C TYR A 8 1.21 16.48 -2.47
N MET A 9 0.32 16.87 -3.37
CA MET A 9 -0.33 15.94 -4.30
C MET A 9 0.65 15.22 -5.22
N LYS A 10 1.74 15.87 -5.65
CA LYS A 10 2.84 15.19 -6.37
C LYS A 10 3.62 14.25 -5.44
N ARG A 11 3.97 14.71 -4.24
CA ARG A 11 4.72 13.89 -3.26
C ARG A 11 3.95 12.64 -2.85
N ALA A 12 2.64 12.71 -2.68
CA ALA A 12 1.79 11.57 -2.37
C ALA A 12 1.87 10.43 -3.40
N GLN A 13 2.43 10.70 -4.59
CA GLN A 13 2.61 9.71 -5.65
C GLN A 13 4.05 9.15 -5.73
N TYR A 14 4.98 9.57 -4.87
CA TYR A 14 6.38 9.14 -4.95
C TYR A 14 6.60 7.66 -4.64
N TYR A 15 5.63 6.99 -4.01
CA TYR A 15 5.64 5.53 -3.87
C TYR A 15 5.81 4.81 -5.22
N LYS A 16 5.33 5.40 -6.33
CA LYS A 16 5.49 4.87 -7.69
C LYS A 16 6.95 4.67 -8.07
N ASN A 17 7.86 5.48 -7.52
CA ASN A 17 9.29 5.37 -7.79
C ASN A 17 9.95 4.18 -7.07
N LEU A 18 9.29 3.58 -6.08
CA LEU A 18 9.77 2.42 -5.34
C LEU A 18 9.12 1.12 -5.80
N MET A 19 8.06 1.19 -6.57
CA MET A 19 7.33 0.03 -7.06
C MET A 19 8.15 -0.71 -8.11
N ASP A 20 8.52 -1.95 -7.83
CA ASP A 20 9.16 -2.84 -8.79
C ASP A 20 8.09 -3.62 -9.56
N PRO A 21 7.88 -3.37 -10.86
CA PRO A 21 6.85 -4.04 -11.64
C PRO A 21 7.10 -5.55 -11.81
N LYS A 22 8.33 -6.01 -11.61
CA LYS A 22 8.69 -7.42 -11.74
C LYS A 22 8.25 -8.24 -10.50
N SER A 23 8.51 -7.72 -9.31
CA SER A 23 8.18 -8.42 -8.06
C SER A 23 6.82 -8.03 -7.49
N GLY A 24 6.25 -6.89 -7.89
CA GLY A 24 5.04 -6.32 -7.32
C GLY A 24 5.22 -5.82 -5.88
N PHE A 25 6.44 -5.48 -5.48
CA PHE A 25 6.77 -4.94 -4.17
C PHE A 25 7.36 -3.53 -4.27
N MET A 26 7.23 -2.75 -3.22
CA MET A 26 8.02 -1.55 -3.03
C MET A 26 9.40 -1.94 -2.52
N ARG A 27 10.45 -1.55 -3.26
CA ARG A 27 11.83 -1.96 -3.02
C ARG A 27 12.76 -0.78 -2.90
N ALA A 28 13.83 -0.97 -2.13
CA ALA A 28 14.92 0.00 -2.05
C ALA A 28 15.68 0.09 -3.39
N ARG A 29 16.08 1.31 -3.72
CA ARG A 29 16.92 1.62 -4.91
C ARG A 29 18.17 2.36 -4.49
N SER A 30 19.30 1.99 -5.06
CA SER A 30 20.54 2.74 -4.98
C SER A 30 21.07 2.97 -6.40
N ASN A 31 21.58 4.15 -6.70
CA ASN A 31 22.02 4.53 -8.06
C ASN A 31 20.92 4.25 -9.12
N ASN A 32 19.66 4.42 -8.75
CA ASN A 32 18.44 4.10 -9.52
C ASN A 32 18.33 2.64 -10.02
N ILE A 33 18.95 1.72 -9.31
CA ILE A 33 18.85 0.28 -9.53
C ILE A 33 18.18 -0.35 -8.29
N PHE A 34 17.24 -1.25 -8.47
CA PHE A 34 16.68 -2.02 -7.38
C PHE A 34 17.75 -2.93 -6.78
N LEU A 35 17.87 -2.89 -5.45
CA LEU A 35 18.90 -3.63 -4.74
C LEU A 35 18.66 -5.14 -4.79
N GLU A 36 19.72 -5.90 -5.01
CA GLU A 36 19.74 -7.37 -5.00
C GLU A 36 20.78 -7.87 -3.96
N PRO A 37 20.61 -9.05 -3.35
CA PRO A 37 19.45 -9.94 -3.51
C PRO A 37 18.20 -9.38 -2.83
N PHE A 38 17.01 -9.72 -3.35
CA PHE A 38 15.73 -9.31 -2.78
C PHE A 38 14.94 -10.49 -2.27
N LEU A 39 14.61 -10.46 -0.97
CA LEU A 39 13.74 -11.43 -0.31
C LEU A 39 12.62 -10.68 0.42
N PRO A 40 11.33 -10.85 0.03
CA PRO A 40 10.22 -10.06 0.59
C PRO A 40 10.00 -10.25 2.10
N THR A 41 10.45 -11.38 2.65
CA THR A 41 10.34 -11.71 4.08
C THR A 41 11.50 -11.18 4.93
N ASP A 42 12.50 -10.56 4.29
CA ASP A 42 13.71 -10.13 4.96
C ASP A 42 13.50 -8.79 5.69
N ILE A 43 13.67 -8.82 7.01
CA ILE A 43 13.67 -7.63 7.87
C ILE A 43 15.08 -7.04 7.84
N ASN A 44 15.23 -5.94 7.12
CA ASN A 44 16.53 -5.32 6.88
C ASN A 44 16.48 -3.79 7.09
N MET A 45 17.56 -3.09 6.79
CA MET A 45 17.68 -1.65 6.98
C MET A 45 17.01 -0.81 5.88
N HIS A 46 16.39 -1.44 4.89
CA HIS A 46 15.68 -0.75 3.81
C HIS A 46 14.24 -0.40 4.18
N TYR A 47 13.71 -1.02 5.22
CA TYR A 47 12.39 -0.75 5.80
C TYR A 47 12.57 -0.38 7.27
N THR A 48 11.76 0.54 7.77
CA THR A 48 11.95 1.10 9.13
C THR A 48 11.76 0.01 10.19
N GLU A 49 10.66 -0.71 10.17
CA GLU A 49 10.25 -1.66 11.23
C GLU A 49 9.61 -2.91 10.67
N GLY A 50 10.14 -3.45 9.59
CA GLY A 50 9.54 -4.63 8.99
C GLY A 50 10.22 -5.06 7.71
N ASN A 51 9.43 -5.63 6.84
CA ASN A 51 9.87 -6.13 5.55
C ASN A 51 9.02 -5.61 4.38
N SER A 52 9.28 -6.08 3.18
CA SER A 52 8.58 -5.62 1.99
C SER A 52 7.07 -5.94 2.00
N TRP A 53 6.63 -7.01 2.65
CA TRP A 53 5.22 -7.32 2.79
C TRP A 53 4.48 -6.25 3.59
N HIS A 54 5.07 -5.76 4.69
CA HIS A 54 4.45 -4.74 5.54
C HIS A 54 4.37 -3.38 4.84
N TYR A 55 5.40 -3.01 4.07
CA TYR A 55 5.52 -1.66 3.51
C TYR A 55 5.01 -1.51 2.07
N SER A 56 4.70 -2.60 1.35
CA SER A 56 4.25 -2.48 -0.04
C SER A 56 2.79 -2.07 -0.21
N PHE A 57 1.99 -2.07 0.86
CA PHE A 57 0.56 -1.71 0.80
C PHE A 57 0.25 -0.30 1.28
N THR A 58 1.25 0.55 1.48
CA THR A 58 1.12 1.88 2.12
C THR A 58 0.51 2.97 1.24
N ALA A 59 0.18 2.69 -0.03
CA ALA A 59 -0.37 3.67 -0.96
C ALA A 59 -1.89 3.88 -0.80
N VAL A 60 -2.39 4.01 0.44
CA VAL A 60 -3.82 4.11 0.78
C VAL A 60 -4.50 5.36 0.21
N GLN A 61 -3.75 6.39 -0.12
CA GLN A 61 -4.24 7.61 -0.77
C GLN A 61 -4.44 7.45 -2.30
N ASP A 62 -3.96 6.36 -2.91
CA ASP A 62 -3.94 6.17 -4.36
C ASP A 62 -4.09 4.69 -4.75
N ILE A 63 -4.99 3.96 -4.08
CA ILE A 63 -5.17 2.50 -4.21
C ILE A 63 -5.53 2.11 -5.65
N ASP A 64 -6.29 2.92 -6.38
CA ASP A 64 -6.65 2.60 -7.75
C ASP A 64 -5.44 2.56 -8.69
N ASN A 65 -4.49 3.51 -8.53
CA ASN A 65 -3.23 3.44 -9.28
C ASN A 65 -2.34 2.31 -8.77
N PHE A 66 -2.30 2.06 -7.46
CA PHE A 66 -1.56 0.93 -6.90
C PHE A 66 -2.08 -0.41 -7.45
N LYS A 67 -3.40 -0.63 -7.47
CA LYS A 67 -4.04 -1.81 -8.12
C LYS A 67 -3.61 -1.95 -9.58
N ARG A 68 -3.64 -0.84 -10.34
CA ARG A 68 -3.26 -0.84 -11.74
C ARG A 68 -1.81 -1.31 -11.95
N PHE A 69 -0.88 -0.88 -11.11
CA PHE A 69 0.52 -1.30 -11.18
C PHE A 69 0.75 -2.76 -10.76
N LEU A 70 -0.10 -3.30 -9.90
CA LEU A 70 -0.09 -4.72 -9.57
C LEU A 70 -0.64 -5.62 -10.69
N GLY A 71 -1.35 -5.07 -11.66
CA GLY A 71 -2.03 -5.82 -12.72
C GLY A 71 -3.54 -5.87 -12.57
N GLY A 72 -4.10 -5.03 -11.72
CA GLY A 72 -5.55 -4.87 -11.51
C GLY A 72 -6.05 -5.40 -10.17
N GLU A 73 -7.34 -5.37 -10.02
CA GLU A 73 -8.03 -5.72 -8.77
C GLU A 73 -7.79 -7.16 -8.32
N LYS A 74 -7.86 -8.11 -9.24
CA LYS A 74 -7.60 -9.53 -8.93
C LYS A 74 -6.16 -9.75 -8.46
N ALA A 75 -5.21 -9.01 -9.01
CA ALA A 75 -3.82 -9.09 -8.59
C ALA A 75 -3.62 -8.52 -7.18
N LEU A 76 -4.32 -7.44 -6.81
CA LEU A 76 -4.34 -6.95 -5.43
C LEU A 76 -4.92 -8.01 -4.49
N GLU A 77 -6.08 -8.61 -4.82
CA GLU A 77 -6.70 -9.65 -4.01
C GLU A 77 -5.76 -10.85 -3.82
N GLN A 78 -5.15 -11.34 -4.89
CA GLN A 78 -4.17 -12.43 -4.83
C GLN A 78 -2.97 -12.07 -3.93
N LYS A 79 -2.45 -10.86 -4.05
CA LYS A 79 -1.32 -10.41 -3.24
C LYS A 79 -1.67 -10.30 -1.76
N LEU A 80 -2.89 -9.89 -1.44
CA LEU A 80 -3.41 -9.93 -0.06
C LEU A 80 -3.58 -11.37 0.44
N ASP A 81 -4.14 -12.27 -0.38
CA ASP A 81 -4.26 -13.68 -0.05
C ASP A 81 -2.88 -14.32 0.19
N GLU A 82 -1.88 -13.98 -0.64
CA GLU A 82 -0.50 -14.41 -0.45
C GLU A 82 0.07 -13.91 0.89
N LEU A 83 -0.16 -12.65 1.25
CA LEU A 83 0.31 -12.06 2.51
C LEU A 83 -0.27 -12.82 3.72
N PHE A 84 -1.60 -12.97 3.78
CA PHE A 84 -2.28 -13.56 4.95
C PHE A 84 -2.10 -15.09 5.05
N ASN A 85 -1.80 -15.78 3.93
CA ASN A 85 -1.58 -17.23 3.90
C ASN A 85 -0.10 -17.64 3.81
N ASN A 86 0.82 -16.69 3.81
CA ASN A 86 2.25 -16.95 3.67
C ASN A 86 2.79 -17.73 4.88
N LYS A 87 3.40 -18.87 4.63
CA LYS A 87 3.99 -19.74 5.67
C LYS A 87 5.50 -19.60 5.80
N ASN A 88 6.11 -18.73 5.00
CA ASN A 88 7.55 -18.50 5.08
C ASN A 88 7.89 -17.82 6.41
N LYS A 89 8.97 -18.22 7.02
CA LYS A 89 9.50 -17.57 8.22
C LYS A 89 10.05 -16.19 7.86
N LEU A 90 9.96 -15.28 8.80
CA LEU A 90 10.70 -14.04 8.75
C LEU A 90 12.20 -14.33 8.73
N THR A 91 12.94 -13.54 7.99
CA THR A 91 14.40 -13.60 7.86
C THR A 91 15.01 -12.23 8.16
N GLY A 92 16.33 -12.16 8.26
CA GLY A 92 17.04 -10.92 8.53
C GLY A 92 17.18 -10.62 10.02
N ARG A 93 17.13 -9.32 10.37
CA ARG A 93 17.31 -8.87 11.77
C ARG A 93 16.06 -9.11 12.62
N GLU A 94 16.24 -9.21 13.91
CA GLU A 94 15.12 -9.15 14.85
C GLU A 94 14.51 -7.73 14.87
N GLN A 95 13.17 -7.70 15.00
CA GLN A 95 12.40 -6.47 15.12
C GLN A 95 11.28 -6.70 16.14
N SER A 96 11.30 -5.97 17.23
CA SER A 96 10.40 -6.13 18.38
C SER A 96 8.92 -5.92 18.02
N ASP A 97 8.66 -5.04 17.04
CA ASP A 97 7.30 -4.65 16.68
C ASP A 97 6.65 -5.62 15.68
N VAL A 98 7.43 -6.53 15.09
CA VAL A 98 6.89 -7.54 14.15
C VAL A 98 6.31 -8.72 14.92
N THR A 99 5.14 -8.53 15.49
CA THR A 99 4.39 -9.46 16.35
C THR A 99 2.96 -9.61 15.86
N GLY A 100 2.17 -10.49 16.48
CA GLY A 100 0.77 -10.71 16.10
C GLY A 100 0.60 -11.16 14.67
N LEU A 101 1.40 -12.15 14.23
CA LEU A 101 1.49 -12.56 12.84
C LEU A 101 0.28 -13.38 12.37
N ILE A 102 -0.26 -13.01 11.21
CA ILE A 102 -1.16 -13.82 10.39
C ILE A 102 -0.55 -13.90 9.00
N GLY A 103 0.13 -15.00 8.69
CA GLY A 103 1.01 -15.06 7.53
C GLY A 103 2.18 -14.08 7.65
N GLN A 104 2.31 -13.15 6.71
CA GLN A 104 3.26 -12.04 6.78
C GLN A 104 2.62 -10.73 7.28
N TYR A 105 1.33 -10.70 7.57
CA TYR A 105 0.68 -9.58 8.24
C TYR A 105 1.15 -9.53 9.70
N ALA A 106 1.60 -8.38 10.17
CA ALA A 106 2.10 -8.17 11.54
C ALA A 106 1.23 -7.12 12.24
N HIS A 107 0.25 -7.59 13.04
CA HIS A 107 -0.70 -6.67 13.69
C HIS A 107 -0.04 -5.81 14.77
N GLY A 108 1.04 -6.27 15.38
CA GLY A 108 1.78 -5.51 16.39
C GLY A 108 2.50 -4.28 15.86
N ASN A 109 2.44 -3.99 14.55
CA ASN A 109 3.08 -2.83 13.95
C ASN A 109 2.15 -2.10 12.97
N GLU A 110 2.09 -0.78 13.05
CA GLU A 110 1.16 0.11 12.35
C GLU A 110 1.20 0.02 10.83
N PRO A 111 2.35 -0.23 10.16
CA PRO A 111 2.36 -0.40 8.70
C PRO A 111 1.41 -1.48 8.18
N SER A 112 0.98 -2.40 9.04
CA SER A 112 0.04 -3.47 8.70
C SER A 112 -1.43 -3.11 8.95
N HIS A 113 -1.75 -2.16 9.81
CA HIS A 113 -3.09 -1.94 10.40
C HIS A 113 -4.21 -1.75 9.37
N HIS A 114 -3.92 -1.11 8.24
CA HIS A 114 -4.88 -0.85 7.17
C HIS A 114 -5.05 -2.03 6.20
N ILE A 115 -4.11 -3.00 6.19
CA ILE A 115 -4.02 -4.01 5.11
C ILE A 115 -5.25 -4.91 5.06
N ALA A 116 -5.80 -5.32 6.23
CA ALA A 116 -7.00 -6.15 6.27
C ALA A 116 -8.23 -5.47 5.63
N TYR A 117 -8.26 -4.13 5.62
CA TYR A 117 -9.34 -3.34 5.02
C TYR A 117 -9.21 -3.19 3.50
N LEU A 118 -8.04 -3.50 2.91
CA LEU A 118 -7.84 -3.38 1.47
C LEU A 118 -8.68 -4.35 0.64
N TYR A 119 -9.25 -5.41 1.25
CA TYR A 119 -10.21 -6.26 0.55
C TYR A 119 -11.52 -5.53 0.22
N ASN A 120 -11.87 -4.45 0.94
CA ASN A 120 -12.99 -3.56 0.56
C ASN A 120 -12.74 -2.86 -0.79
N GLN A 121 -11.50 -2.80 -1.24
CA GLN A 121 -11.09 -2.27 -2.53
C GLN A 121 -11.03 -3.34 -3.63
N THR A 122 -11.54 -4.55 -3.36
CA THR A 122 -11.64 -5.70 -4.28
C THR A 122 -13.09 -6.18 -4.39
N ALA A 123 -13.33 -7.25 -5.16
CA ALA A 123 -14.64 -7.89 -5.23
C ALA A 123 -14.96 -8.81 -4.02
N SER A 124 -14.09 -8.82 -3.01
CA SER A 124 -14.21 -9.72 -1.85
C SER A 124 -14.19 -9.00 -0.50
N PRO A 125 -15.07 -8.00 -0.26
CA PRO A 125 -15.10 -7.26 1.02
C PRO A 125 -15.45 -8.15 2.22
N TRP A 126 -16.06 -9.29 2.02
CA TRP A 126 -16.31 -10.29 3.07
C TRP A 126 -15.01 -10.79 3.74
N LYS A 127 -13.86 -10.77 3.04
CA LYS A 127 -12.56 -11.12 3.60
C LYS A 127 -12.05 -10.06 4.61
N THR A 128 -12.38 -8.78 4.41
CA THR A 128 -12.16 -7.75 5.43
C THR A 128 -12.89 -8.13 6.73
N GLN A 129 -14.16 -8.51 6.63
CA GLN A 129 -14.98 -8.86 7.79
C GLN A 129 -14.43 -10.08 8.53
N GLU A 130 -13.99 -11.10 7.79
CA GLU A 130 -13.35 -12.29 8.35
C GLU A 130 -12.05 -11.97 9.08
N LEU A 131 -11.16 -11.24 8.43
CA LEU A 131 -9.83 -10.92 8.97
C LEU A 131 -9.89 -9.97 10.16
N THR A 132 -10.69 -8.90 10.07
CA THR A 132 -10.85 -7.98 11.20
C THR A 132 -11.47 -8.69 12.40
N ARG A 133 -12.48 -9.56 12.17
CA ARG A 133 -13.04 -10.40 13.24
C ARG A 133 -11.99 -11.30 13.87
N LYS A 134 -11.18 -11.98 13.06
CA LYS A 134 -10.09 -12.81 13.54
C LYS A 134 -9.09 -12.00 14.38
N ILE A 135 -8.66 -10.85 13.89
CA ILE A 135 -7.71 -9.99 14.59
C ILE A 135 -8.26 -9.56 15.95
N VAL A 136 -9.49 -9.00 16.01
CA VAL A 136 -10.06 -8.50 17.28
C VAL A 136 -10.36 -9.60 18.28
N THR A 137 -10.54 -10.86 17.86
CA THR A 137 -10.85 -11.97 18.77
C THR A 137 -9.64 -12.80 19.17
N GLU A 138 -8.60 -12.87 18.34
CA GLU A 138 -7.42 -13.70 18.59
C GLU A 138 -6.22 -12.91 19.09
N LEU A 139 -6.05 -11.64 18.65
CA LEU A 139 -4.87 -10.84 18.96
C LEU A 139 -5.08 -9.78 20.06
N TYR A 140 -6.31 -9.66 20.56
CA TYR A 140 -6.66 -8.85 21.72
C TYR A 140 -7.27 -9.76 22.79
N LYS A 141 -6.76 -9.67 23.99
CA LYS A 141 -7.18 -10.54 25.11
C LYS A 141 -7.59 -9.70 26.30
N ASN A 142 -8.50 -10.24 27.11
CA ASN A 142 -8.82 -9.67 28.41
C ASN A 142 -7.81 -10.15 29.47
N ASP A 143 -6.57 -9.71 29.29
CA ASP A 143 -5.43 -10.07 30.15
C ASP A 143 -4.58 -8.82 30.42
N ALA A 144 -4.08 -8.67 31.65
CA ALA A 144 -3.28 -7.50 32.02
C ALA A 144 -1.86 -7.52 31.44
N VAL A 145 -1.36 -8.68 31.04
CA VAL A 145 0.02 -8.85 30.53
C VAL A 145 0.03 -9.06 29.01
N GLU A 146 -0.89 -9.89 28.51
CA GLU A 146 -0.97 -10.28 27.10
C GLU A 146 -2.18 -9.65 26.37
N GLY A 147 -2.72 -8.55 26.88
CA GLY A 147 -3.91 -7.91 26.31
C GLY A 147 -3.74 -7.44 24.88
N LEU A 148 -2.52 -7.05 24.51
CA LEU A 148 -2.12 -6.62 23.17
C LEU A 148 -1.04 -7.55 22.62
N CYS A 149 -1.04 -7.76 21.30
CA CYS A 149 -0.03 -8.60 20.66
C CYS A 149 1.28 -7.86 20.33
N GLY A 150 1.39 -6.59 20.68
CA GLY A 150 2.55 -5.72 20.46
C GLY A 150 2.50 -4.52 21.41
N ASN A 151 3.33 -3.51 21.13
CA ASN A 151 3.32 -2.26 21.86
C ASN A 151 1.98 -1.52 21.65
N GLU A 152 1.58 -0.73 22.64
CA GLU A 152 0.32 0.04 22.57
C GLU A 152 0.43 1.26 21.65
N ASP A 153 1.63 1.84 21.59
CA ASP A 153 2.03 2.95 20.71
C ASP A 153 1.12 4.17 20.78
N CYS A 154 1.07 4.75 21.97
CA CYS A 154 0.36 5.99 22.27
C CYS A 154 -1.16 5.95 21.94
N GLY A 155 -1.79 4.80 22.06
CA GLY A 155 -3.21 4.61 21.82
C GLY A 155 -3.56 4.02 20.45
N GLN A 156 -2.59 3.75 19.59
CA GLN A 156 -2.87 3.25 18.23
C GLN A 156 -3.50 1.86 18.24
N MET A 157 -3.00 0.94 19.06
CA MET A 157 -3.53 -0.42 19.16
C MET A 157 -4.94 -0.43 19.75
N SER A 158 -5.19 0.35 20.80
CA SER A 158 -6.53 0.49 21.40
C SER A 158 -7.50 1.16 20.45
N ALA A 159 -7.06 2.22 19.74
CA ALA A 159 -7.90 2.90 18.75
C ALA A 159 -8.28 1.97 17.59
N TRP A 160 -7.34 1.17 17.09
CA TRP A 160 -7.61 0.19 16.05
C TRP A 160 -8.68 -0.83 16.50
N TYR A 161 -8.53 -1.36 17.74
CA TYR A 161 -9.51 -2.28 18.31
C TYR A 161 -10.88 -1.64 18.43
N ILE A 162 -10.98 -0.45 19.03
CA ILE A 162 -12.26 0.24 19.25
C ILE A 162 -12.95 0.52 17.91
N MET A 163 -12.22 1.10 16.95
CA MET A 163 -12.80 1.43 15.64
C MET A 163 -13.25 0.17 14.90
N SER A 164 -12.43 -0.88 14.88
CA SER A 164 -12.77 -2.15 14.24
C SER A 164 -13.95 -2.84 14.94
N ALA A 165 -14.02 -2.80 16.28
CA ALA A 165 -15.12 -3.33 17.07
C ALA A 165 -16.44 -2.57 16.85
N LEU A 166 -16.38 -1.29 16.50
CA LEU A 166 -17.52 -0.50 16.05
C LEU A 166 -17.92 -0.78 14.59
N GLY A 167 -17.10 -1.51 13.84
CA GLY A 167 -17.32 -1.77 12.42
C GLY A 167 -16.90 -0.64 11.49
N LEU A 168 -16.02 0.24 11.94
CA LEU A 168 -15.54 1.43 11.20
C LEU A 168 -14.01 1.47 11.16
N TYR A 169 -13.42 1.96 10.05
CA TYR A 169 -11.98 2.19 9.98
C TYR A 169 -11.61 3.33 9.03
N PRO A 170 -10.79 4.31 9.46
CA PRO A 170 -10.30 5.39 8.61
C PRO A 170 -9.12 4.89 7.76
N LEU A 171 -9.39 4.24 6.61
CA LEU A 171 -8.40 3.59 5.77
C LEU A 171 -7.27 4.55 5.32
N SER A 172 -7.63 5.76 4.93
CA SER A 172 -6.69 6.80 4.51
C SER A 172 -6.86 8.03 5.39
N PRO A 173 -5.91 8.31 6.30
CA PRO A 173 -5.98 9.49 7.15
C PRO A 173 -6.16 10.78 6.35
N GLY A 174 -7.07 11.64 6.81
CA GLY A 174 -7.42 12.89 6.13
C GLY A 174 -8.52 12.78 5.08
N ASN A 175 -9.01 11.60 4.78
CA ASN A 175 -10.24 11.41 4.02
C ASN A 175 -11.47 11.57 4.92
N ASP A 176 -12.61 11.82 4.30
CA ASP A 176 -13.89 12.09 4.98
C ASP A 176 -14.82 10.86 5.00
N TYR A 177 -14.27 9.66 4.92
CA TYR A 177 -15.00 8.40 4.97
C TYR A 177 -14.34 7.37 5.88
N PHE A 178 -15.13 6.37 6.29
CA PHE A 178 -14.69 5.21 7.05
C PHE A 178 -15.11 3.95 6.32
N GLU A 179 -14.18 3.01 6.16
CA GLU A 179 -14.46 1.66 5.66
C GLU A 179 -15.34 0.91 6.67
N LEU A 180 -16.21 0.05 6.15
CA LEU A 180 -17.09 -0.78 6.97
C LEU A 180 -16.53 -2.19 7.12
N THR A 181 -16.64 -2.69 8.33
CA THR A 181 -16.48 -4.12 8.68
C THR A 181 -17.59 -4.53 9.64
N SER A 182 -17.64 -5.80 10.04
CA SER A 182 -18.68 -6.27 10.95
C SER A 182 -18.40 -5.84 12.40
N PRO A 183 -19.34 -5.14 13.07
CA PRO A 183 -19.17 -4.74 14.46
C PRO A 183 -19.18 -5.94 15.42
N LEU A 184 -18.57 -5.75 16.61
CA LEU A 184 -18.61 -6.72 17.72
C LEU A 184 -19.81 -6.51 18.66
N PHE A 185 -20.45 -5.35 18.61
CA PHE A 185 -21.52 -4.97 19.55
C PHE A 185 -22.88 -5.02 18.87
N ASP A 186 -23.90 -5.45 19.63
CA ASP A 186 -25.29 -5.40 19.16
C ASP A 186 -25.81 -3.95 19.10
N GLU A 187 -25.28 -3.08 19.98
CA GLU A 187 -25.56 -1.65 19.96
C GLU A 187 -24.35 -0.84 20.44
N ALA A 188 -24.08 0.27 19.79
CA ALA A 188 -23.17 1.30 20.27
C ALA A 188 -23.77 2.71 20.05
N ASN A 189 -23.62 3.56 21.06
CA ASN A 189 -24.11 4.92 21.06
C ASN A 189 -22.94 5.89 21.22
N ILE A 190 -22.64 6.65 20.17
CA ILE A 190 -21.52 7.59 20.15
C ILE A 190 -22.10 9.01 20.31
N ARG A 191 -21.81 9.64 21.45
CA ARG A 191 -22.20 11.03 21.69
C ARG A 191 -21.26 11.97 20.94
N LEU A 192 -21.81 12.73 20.02
CA LEU A 192 -21.07 13.70 19.22
C LEU A 192 -20.95 15.05 19.96
N GLU A 193 -19.94 15.85 19.63
CA GLU A 193 -19.76 17.22 20.17
C GLU A 193 -20.97 18.13 19.90
N THR A 194 -21.71 17.88 18.81
CA THR A 194 -22.96 18.56 18.48
C THR A 194 -24.11 18.28 19.46
N GLY A 195 -23.90 17.38 20.44
CA GLY A 195 -24.94 16.91 21.36
C GLY A 195 -25.84 15.82 20.78
N LYS A 196 -25.73 15.50 19.50
CA LYS A 196 -26.44 14.36 18.88
C LYS A 196 -25.77 13.02 19.27
N THR A 197 -26.51 11.94 19.12
CA THR A 197 -25.99 10.57 19.32
C THR A 197 -26.05 9.82 18.01
N PHE A 198 -24.87 9.42 17.51
CA PHE A 198 -24.76 8.48 16.39
C PHE A 198 -24.94 7.06 16.91
N ARG A 199 -25.89 6.33 16.35
CA ARG A 199 -26.25 4.98 16.79
C ARG A 199 -25.82 3.93 15.77
N LEU A 200 -25.10 2.94 16.25
CA LEU A 200 -24.75 1.72 15.53
C LEU A 200 -25.61 0.59 16.10
N LEU A 201 -26.34 -0.08 15.25
CA LEU A 201 -27.23 -1.19 15.63
C LEU A 201 -26.84 -2.44 14.82
N THR A 202 -26.83 -3.59 15.48
CA THR A 202 -26.54 -4.86 14.83
C THR A 202 -27.69 -5.83 15.06
N LYS A 203 -28.18 -6.42 14.00
CA LYS A 203 -29.14 -7.51 14.01
C LYS A 203 -28.42 -8.81 13.64
N GLY A 204 -28.84 -9.94 14.23
CA GLY A 204 -28.25 -11.24 13.91
C GLY A 204 -27.15 -11.68 14.86
N ASN A 205 -27.03 -11.06 16.06
CA ASN A 205 -26.05 -11.44 17.10
C ASN A 205 -24.58 -11.18 16.66
N ALA A 206 -24.10 -9.97 16.93
CA ALA A 206 -22.76 -9.52 16.57
C ALA A 206 -21.63 -10.41 17.09
N HIS A 207 -21.81 -11.02 18.27
CA HIS A 207 -20.76 -11.85 18.88
C HIS A 207 -20.44 -13.12 18.06
N PHE A 208 -21.44 -13.76 17.45
CA PHE A 208 -21.30 -15.05 16.76
C PHE A 208 -21.25 -14.94 15.23
N ASN A 209 -21.73 -13.83 14.66
CA ASN A 209 -21.92 -13.68 13.22
C ASN A 209 -21.01 -12.62 12.65
N PRO A 210 -19.90 -13.00 11.97
CA PRO A 210 -18.89 -12.06 11.49
C PRO A 210 -19.20 -11.43 10.13
N TYR A 211 -20.24 -11.87 9.41
CA TYR A 211 -20.42 -11.45 8.01
C TYR A 211 -21.67 -10.59 7.82
N ILE A 212 -21.46 -9.43 7.20
CA ILE A 212 -22.51 -8.49 6.83
C ILE A 212 -23.34 -9.06 5.69
N GLN A 213 -24.66 -9.08 5.89
CA GLN A 213 -25.65 -9.41 4.85
C GLN A 213 -26.22 -8.15 4.21
N GLU A 214 -26.47 -7.14 5.02
CA GLU A 214 -27.02 -5.86 4.61
C GLU A 214 -26.59 -4.77 5.59
N VAL A 215 -26.42 -3.56 5.08
CA VAL A 215 -26.27 -2.35 5.91
C VAL A 215 -27.34 -1.34 5.50
N THR A 216 -27.96 -0.69 6.47
CA THR A 216 -28.86 0.43 6.22
C THR A 216 -28.39 1.67 6.99
N ILE A 217 -28.56 2.85 6.36
CA ILE A 217 -28.35 4.14 7.00
C ILE A 217 -29.66 4.92 7.01
N ALA A 218 -30.11 5.36 8.20
CA ALA A 218 -31.41 5.98 8.38
C ALA A 218 -32.57 5.14 7.77
N GLY A 219 -32.48 3.81 7.86
CA GLY A 219 -33.45 2.87 7.33
C GLY A 219 -33.42 2.64 5.81
N ARG A 220 -32.45 3.21 5.08
CA ARG A 220 -32.27 3.01 3.64
C ARG A 220 -31.08 2.09 3.37
N PRO A 221 -31.16 1.16 2.42
CA PRO A 221 -30.01 0.34 2.05
C PRO A 221 -28.78 1.17 1.72
N LEU A 222 -27.62 0.75 2.22
CA LEU A 222 -26.33 1.34 1.95
C LEU A 222 -25.57 0.47 0.92
N ASP A 223 -25.56 0.92 -0.33
CA ASP A 223 -24.95 0.15 -1.42
C ASP A 223 -23.46 0.52 -1.65
N ARG A 224 -22.70 0.62 -0.54
CA ARG A 224 -21.26 0.88 -0.56
C ARG A 224 -20.60 0.36 0.72
N SER A 225 -19.31 0.04 0.61
CA SER A 225 -18.50 -0.52 1.69
C SER A 225 -17.95 0.52 2.68
N TYR A 226 -18.45 1.75 2.65
CA TYR A 226 -17.98 2.86 3.47
C TYR A 226 -19.11 3.80 3.88
N ILE A 227 -18.88 4.59 4.91
CA ILE A 227 -19.75 5.67 5.39
C ILE A 227 -18.99 7.00 5.38
N MET A 228 -19.68 8.09 5.02
CA MET A 228 -19.10 9.44 5.05
C MET A 228 -19.09 10.01 6.48
N TYR A 229 -18.05 10.76 6.80
CA TYR A 229 -17.96 11.46 8.09
C TYR A 229 -19.17 12.39 8.33
N SER A 230 -19.67 13.04 7.28
CA SER A 230 -20.87 13.89 7.34
C SER A 230 -22.13 13.12 7.77
N GLU A 231 -22.26 11.83 7.43
CA GLU A 231 -23.38 10.98 7.83
C GLU A 231 -23.30 10.65 9.33
N ILE A 232 -22.09 10.45 9.84
CA ILE A 232 -21.83 10.30 11.29
C ILE A 232 -22.23 11.59 12.02
N LEU A 233 -21.76 12.76 11.56
CA LEU A 233 -22.09 14.07 12.15
C LEU A 233 -23.59 14.40 12.13
N ASN A 234 -24.29 13.92 11.12
CA ASN A 234 -25.76 14.04 11.04
C ASN A 234 -26.49 13.09 11.99
N ALA A 235 -25.75 12.18 12.64
CA ALA A 235 -26.28 11.15 13.54
C ALA A 235 -27.31 10.21 12.86
N ALA A 236 -27.13 9.93 11.56
CA ALA A 236 -27.94 8.99 10.82
C ALA A 236 -27.68 7.58 11.36
N PRO A 237 -28.69 6.86 11.94
CA PRO A 237 -28.44 5.56 12.54
C PRO A 237 -27.99 4.55 11.48
N LEU A 238 -26.90 3.83 11.79
CA LEU A 238 -26.34 2.77 10.96
C LEU A 238 -26.76 1.42 11.52
N THR A 239 -27.36 0.58 10.68
CA THR A 239 -27.81 -0.75 11.11
C THR A 239 -27.18 -1.83 10.23
N PHE A 240 -26.56 -2.80 10.86
CA PHE A 240 -25.98 -3.99 10.23
C PHE A 240 -26.89 -5.20 10.43
N LEU A 241 -27.08 -6.00 9.40
CA LEU A 241 -27.62 -7.35 9.49
C LEU A 241 -26.47 -8.32 9.30
N LEU A 242 -26.20 -9.16 10.31
CA LEU A 242 -25.10 -10.12 10.29
C LEU A 242 -25.59 -11.57 10.22
N ASP A 243 -24.74 -12.43 9.63
CA ASP A 243 -24.90 -13.89 9.60
C ASP A 243 -23.54 -14.57 9.77
N LYS A 244 -23.58 -15.89 10.03
CA LYS A 244 -22.39 -16.75 10.10
C LYS A 244 -21.79 -17.07 8.72
N THR A 245 -22.52 -16.86 7.64
CA THR A 245 -22.14 -17.21 6.28
C THR A 245 -21.84 -15.94 5.49
N PRO A 246 -20.68 -15.86 4.77
CA PRO A 246 -20.33 -14.66 4.03
C PRO A 246 -21.29 -14.40 2.86
N ASN A 247 -21.75 -13.16 2.73
CA ASN A 247 -22.47 -12.68 1.55
C ASN A 247 -21.41 -12.25 0.49
N LYS A 248 -21.08 -13.17 -0.41
CA LYS A 248 -20.08 -12.95 -1.47
C LYS A 248 -20.57 -12.05 -2.62
N ASN A 249 -21.82 -11.58 -2.56
CA ASN A 249 -22.38 -10.67 -3.56
C ASN A 249 -22.49 -9.22 -3.06
N LEU A 250 -22.21 -9.00 -1.77
CA LEU A 250 -22.30 -7.67 -1.18
C LEU A 250 -21.12 -6.81 -1.60
N TRP A 251 -21.37 -5.61 -2.14
CA TRP A 251 -20.37 -4.57 -2.48
C TRP A 251 -19.25 -5.03 -3.42
N THR A 252 -19.56 -5.93 -4.34
CA THR A 252 -18.54 -6.51 -5.24
C THR A 252 -18.14 -5.59 -6.40
N LYS A 253 -18.93 -4.55 -6.69
CA LYS A 253 -18.69 -3.65 -7.82
C LYS A 253 -17.76 -2.50 -7.45
N ALA A 254 -17.11 -1.92 -8.47
CA ALA A 254 -16.19 -0.80 -8.28
C ALA A 254 -16.87 0.45 -7.67
N GLU A 255 -18.10 0.73 -8.06
CA GLU A 255 -18.89 1.85 -7.56
C GLU A 255 -19.29 1.75 -6.07
N ASN A 256 -19.21 0.55 -5.48
CA ASN A 256 -19.50 0.34 -4.06
C ASN A 256 -18.32 0.71 -3.13
N ARG A 257 -17.14 1.01 -3.70
CA ARG A 257 -15.90 1.21 -2.95
C ARG A 257 -15.65 2.67 -2.62
N SER A 258 -14.90 2.90 -1.56
CA SER A 258 -14.46 4.24 -1.23
C SER A 258 -13.52 4.79 -2.32
N PRO A 259 -13.62 6.09 -2.64
CA PRO A 259 -12.76 6.71 -3.63
C PRO A 259 -11.31 6.77 -3.15
N SER A 260 -10.39 6.25 -3.95
CA SER A 260 -8.96 6.25 -3.63
C SER A 260 -8.12 6.36 -4.90
N ALA A 261 -8.18 7.52 -5.56
CA ALA A 261 -7.39 7.80 -6.75
C ALA A 261 -6.87 9.24 -6.77
N ILE A 262 -5.58 9.40 -7.00
CA ILE A 262 -5.01 10.69 -7.34
C ILE A 262 -5.18 10.94 -8.83
N THR A 263 -6.14 11.80 -9.19
CA THR A 263 -6.49 12.10 -10.58
C THR A 263 -5.88 13.41 -11.09
N LYS A 264 -5.49 14.31 -10.17
CA LYS A 264 -4.89 15.63 -10.47
C LYS A 264 -3.41 15.64 -10.11
N ASN A 265 -2.64 16.54 -10.74
CA ASN A 265 -1.20 16.69 -10.49
C ASN A 265 -0.41 15.38 -10.65
N LYS A 266 -0.79 14.55 -11.62
CA LYS A 266 -0.11 13.28 -11.89
C LYS A 266 1.37 13.50 -12.15
N ILE A 267 2.19 12.59 -11.64
CA ILE A 267 3.61 12.51 -11.97
C ILE A 267 3.84 11.41 -13.02
N VAL A 268 4.89 11.56 -13.81
CA VAL A 268 5.49 10.45 -14.55
C VAL A 268 6.50 9.80 -13.60
N PRO A 269 6.40 8.49 -13.29
CA PRO A 269 7.36 7.80 -12.43
C PRO A 269 8.80 7.98 -12.94
N LEU A 270 9.76 7.89 -12.03
CA LEU A 270 11.16 7.92 -12.39
C LEU A 270 11.56 6.59 -13.03
N PRO A 271 12.14 6.59 -14.23
CA PRO A 271 12.67 5.38 -14.83
C PRO A 271 13.83 4.81 -14.00
N PHE A 272 14.14 3.55 -14.23
CA PHE A 272 15.19 2.85 -13.50
C PHE A 272 16.06 2.00 -14.45
N VAL A 273 17.21 1.62 -13.95
CA VAL A 273 18.19 0.81 -14.66
C VAL A 273 18.16 -0.63 -14.15
N SER A 274 18.31 -1.59 -15.05
CA SER A 274 18.83 -2.91 -14.73
C SER A 274 20.19 -3.10 -15.41
N ALA A 275 21.18 -3.61 -14.65
CA ALA A 275 22.51 -3.90 -15.14
C ALA A 275 23.09 -5.09 -14.37
N PRO A 276 23.91 -5.94 -15.00
CA PRO A 276 24.59 -7.01 -14.27
C PRO A 276 25.47 -6.48 -13.13
N GLN A 277 26.10 -5.33 -13.37
CA GLN A 277 26.95 -4.63 -12.39
C GLN A 277 27.16 -3.17 -12.83
N THR A 278 27.33 -2.27 -11.87
CA THR A 278 27.68 -0.86 -12.11
C THR A 278 29.17 -0.59 -11.92
N VAL A 279 29.88 -1.48 -11.25
CA VAL A 279 31.33 -1.48 -11.11
C VAL A 279 31.88 -2.66 -11.88
N PHE A 280 32.70 -2.44 -12.89
CA PHE A 280 33.11 -3.47 -13.85
C PHE A 280 34.61 -3.35 -14.25
N VAL A 281 35.19 -4.41 -14.79
CA VAL A 281 36.58 -4.45 -15.24
C VAL A 281 36.67 -4.24 -16.75
N ASN A 282 35.95 -4.99 -17.54
CA ASN A 282 36.01 -4.95 -19.00
C ASN A 282 34.95 -4.02 -19.61
N ASN A 283 33.72 -4.48 -19.59
CA ASN A 283 32.51 -3.75 -19.98
C ASN A 283 31.32 -4.21 -19.18
N THR A 284 30.25 -3.46 -19.25
CA THR A 284 28.93 -3.82 -18.73
C THR A 284 27.86 -3.33 -19.71
N SER A 285 26.61 -3.65 -19.45
CA SER A 285 25.50 -3.09 -20.21
C SER A 285 24.36 -2.72 -19.28
N PHE A 286 23.49 -1.82 -19.72
CA PHE A 286 22.29 -1.48 -18.98
C PHE A 286 21.06 -1.50 -19.87
N SER A 287 19.93 -1.76 -19.23
CA SER A 287 18.59 -1.57 -19.79
C SER A 287 17.84 -0.53 -18.97
N LEU A 288 17.05 0.30 -19.66
CA LEU A 288 16.16 1.26 -19.03
C LEU A 288 14.75 0.67 -18.93
N HIS A 289 14.10 0.93 -17.82
CA HIS A 289 12.74 0.48 -17.52
C HIS A 289 11.93 1.61 -16.90
N ASP A 290 10.62 1.50 -16.99
CA ASP A 290 9.67 2.40 -16.32
C ASP A 290 8.51 1.60 -15.73
N LEU A 291 7.85 2.15 -14.73
CA LEU A 291 6.63 1.59 -14.16
C LEU A 291 5.43 1.72 -15.11
N GLU A 292 5.44 2.74 -15.97
CA GLU A 292 4.39 2.99 -16.97
C GLU A 292 4.78 2.33 -18.31
N PRO A 293 4.09 1.25 -18.72
CA PRO A 293 4.45 0.53 -19.96
C PRO A 293 4.33 1.37 -21.24
N ALA A 294 3.51 2.43 -21.21
CA ALA A 294 3.32 3.34 -22.33
C ALA A 294 4.41 4.40 -22.47
N ALA A 295 5.31 4.52 -21.48
CA ALA A 295 6.38 5.49 -21.49
C ALA A 295 7.46 5.13 -22.53
N SER A 296 7.94 6.13 -23.26
CA SER A 296 9.17 6.03 -24.03
C SER A 296 10.34 6.55 -23.20
N LEU A 297 11.49 5.88 -23.29
CA LEU A 297 12.67 6.18 -22.48
C LEU A 297 13.74 6.85 -23.34
N TRP A 298 14.42 7.82 -22.76
CA TRP A 298 15.41 8.66 -23.45
C TRP A 298 16.62 8.82 -22.55
N TYR A 299 17.84 8.82 -23.12
CA TYR A 299 19.07 8.92 -22.36
C TYR A 299 20.13 9.78 -23.05
N SER A 300 21.11 10.24 -22.25
CA SER A 300 22.35 10.91 -22.70
C SER A 300 23.49 10.55 -21.75
N PHE A 301 24.73 10.61 -22.25
CA PHE A 301 25.93 10.56 -21.43
C PHE A 301 26.46 11.95 -21.09
N ASP A 302 25.84 13.00 -21.59
CA ASP A 302 26.19 14.38 -21.32
C ASP A 302 25.06 15.06 -20.53
N LYS A 303 25.39 15.58 -19.35
CA LYS A 303 24.47 16.27 -18.45
C LYS A 303 23.96 17.59 -19.03
N GLU A 304 24.83 18.30 -19.73
CA GLU A 304 24.58 19.67 -20.21
C GLU A 304 23.78 19.70 -21.52
N VAL A 305 23.60 18.55 -22.15
CA VAL A 305 22.85 18.49 -23.42
C VAL A 305 21.38 18.76 -23.20
N LEU A 306 20.74 19.50 -24.11
CA LEU A 306 19.33 19.76 -24.08
C LEU A 306 18.53 18.43 -24.14
N ILE A 307 17.45 18.34 -23.36
CA ILE A 307 16.56 17.16 -23.32
C ILE A 307 16.09 16.74 -24.74
N SER A 308 15.88 17.70 -25.63
CA SER A 308 15.51 17.44 -27.03
C SER A 308 16.55 16.68 -27.85
N LYS A 309 17.81 16.60 -27.37
CA LYS A 309 18.91 15.87 -28.00
C LYS A 309 19.21 14.51 -27.36
N TYR A 310 18.41 14.09 -26.35
CA TYR A 310 18.56 12.76 -25.76
C TYR A 310 18.23 11.68 -26.80
N ILE A 311 18.94 10.58 -26.70
CA ILE A 311 18.79 9.42 -27.59
C ILE A 311 17.60 8.59 -27.11
N LYS A 312 16.70 8.22 -28.01
CA LYS A 312 15.61 7.31 -27.70
C LYS A 312 16.16 5.91 -27.38
N TYR A 313 15.84 5.39 -26.20
CA TYR A 313 16.24 4.04 -25.81
C TYR A 313 15.41 2.99 -26.56
N THR A 314 16.07 2.02 -27.17
CA THR A 314 15.40 0.93 -27.92
C THR A 314 15.98 -0.45 -27.63
N LYS A 315 17.20 -0.53 -27.07
CA LYS A 315 17.90 -1.79 -26.78
C LYS A 315 18.97 -1.56 -25.70
N PRO A 316 19.44 -2.62 -25.03
CA PRO A 316 20.54 -2.50 -24.05
C PRO A 316 21.74 -1.75 -24.60
N VAL A 317 22.34 -0.91 -23.77
CA VAL A 317 23.47 -0.03 -24.12
C VAL A 317 24.72 -0.56 -23.42
N VAL A 318 25.79 -0.77 -24.21
CA VAL A 318 27.08 -1.21 -23.68
C VAL A 318 27.87 0.01 -23.16
N VAL A 319 28.51 -0.19 -22.01
CA VAL A 319 29.37 0.80 -21.34
C VAL A 319 30.76 0.19 -21.20
N GLU A 320 31.74 0.82 -21.83
CA GLU A 320 33.13 0.34 -21.88
C GLU A 320 34.07 1.12 -20.96
N ASP A 321 33.68 2.35 -20.56
CA ASP A 321 34.43 3.22 -19.68
C ASP A 321 33.55 3.81 -18.58
N SER A 322 34.16 4.38 -17.53
CA SER A 322 33.41 5.08 -16.48
C SER A 322 32.59 6.21 -17.08
N LYS A 323 31.27 6.14 -16.86
CA LYS A 323 30.31 7.11 -17.39
C LYS A 323 29.10 7.26 -16.44
N ILE A 324 28.48 8.42 -16.51
CA ILE A 324 27.17 8.66 -15.94
C ILE A 324 26.18 8.71 -17.09
N VAL A 325 25.13 7.90 -17.01
CA VAL A 325 23.99 7.98 -17.93
C VAL A 325 22.88 8.80 -17.28
N TYR A 326 22.38 9.83 -17.97
CA TYR A 326 21.23 10.65 -17.60
C TYR A 326 20.04 10.20 -18.44
N TYR A 327 18.86 10.05 -17.84
CA TYR A 327 17.71 9.52 -18.55
C TYR A 327 16.40 9.98 -17.95
N TYR A 328 15.33 9.94 -18.75
CA TYR A 328 13.97 10.29 -18.35
C TYR A 328 12.94 9.46 -19.11
N ALA A 329 11.73 9.41 -18.58
CA ALA A 329 10.57 8.82 -19.20
C ALA A 329 9.66 9.90 -19.81
N LYS A 330 9.07 9.62 -20.98
CA LYS A 330 8.12 10.50 -21.65
C LYS A 330 6.85 9.73 -22.00
N MET A 331 5.74 10.23 -21.53
CA MET A 331 4.39 9.68 -21.81
C MET A 331 3.89 10.10 -23.19
N PRO A 332 2.88 9.39 -23.76
CA PRO A 332 2.27 9.75 -25.04
C PRO A 332 1.63 11.14 -25.09
N ASP A 333 1.16 11.66 -23.96
CA ASP A 333 0.60 13.01 -23.81
C ASP A 333 1.67 14.12 -23.79
N GLY A 334 2.94 13.74 -23.86
CA GLY A 334 4.09 14.65 -23.83
C GLY A 334 4.63 14.98 -22.44
N SER A 335 3.95 14.56 -21.35
CA SER A 335 4.47 14.72 -20.00
C SER A 335 5.75 13.91 -19.79
N ILE A 336 6.68 14.44 -18.97
CA ILE A 336 7.99 13.83 -18.72
C ILE A 336 8.26 13.67 -17.23
N SER A 337 9.05 12.65 -16.88
CA SER A 337 9.62 12.53 -15.54
C SER A 337 10.73 13.55 -15.30
N ASN A 338 11.16 13.68 -14.04
CA ASN A 338 12.47 14.29 -13.79
C ASN A 338 13.56 13.46 -14.44
N VAL A 339 14.66 14.13 -14.82
CA VAL A 339 15.88 13.47 -15.27
C VAL A 339 16.56 12.86 -14.04
N VAL A 340 16.92 11.59 -14.15
CA VAL A 340 17.70 10.85 -13.15
C VAL A 340 19.00 10.35 -13.78
N SER A 341 19.92 9.87 -12.95
CA SER A 341 21.20 9.36 -13.44
C SER A 341 21.64 8.09 -12.75
N THR A 342 22.43 7.29 -13.46
CA THR A 342 23.12 6.11 -12.95
C THR A 342 24.59 6.20 -13.30
N GLU A 343 25.46 5.99 -12.30
CA GLU A 343 26.89 5.97 -12.47
C GLU A 343 27.37 4.54 -12.75
N PHE A 344 28.21 4.42 -13.78
CA PHE A 344 28.96 3.22 -14.13
C PHE A 344 30.44 3.49 -13.95
N ARG A 345 31.14 2.64 -13.19
CA ARG A 345 32.55 2.81 -12.85
C ARG A 345 33.36 1.62 -13.32
N LYS A 346 34.32 1.88 -14.23
CA LYS A 346 35.32 0.91 -14.65
C LYS A 346 36.45 0.89 -13.63
N LEU A 347 36.78 -0.30 -13.14
CA LEU A 347 37.93 -0.51 -12.26
C LEU A 347 39.23 -0.58 -13.10
N ASP A 348 40.28 -0.05 -12.54
CA ASP A 348 41.63 -0.33 -13.06
C ASP A 348 41.93 -1.81 -12.88
N PRO A 349 42.25 -2.57 -13.94
CA PRO A 349 42.51 -4.01 -13.86
C PRO A 349 43.66 -4.38 -12.92
N ARG A 350 44.49 -3.41 -12.52
CA ARG A 350 45.55 -3.63 -11.52
C ARG A 350 45.03 -3.64 -10.08
N ILE A 351 43.83 -3.17 -9.82
CA ILE A 351 43.22 -3.19 -8.49
C ILE A 351 42.75 -4.64 -8.21
N LYS A 352 43.47 -5.35 -7.36
CA LYS A 352 43.00 -6.63 -6.84
C LYS A 352 41.87 -6.36 -5.84
N VAL A 353 40.65 -6.75 -6.17
CA VAL A 353 39.56 -6.83 -5.21
C VAL A 353 39.89 -8.03 -4.31
N LEU A 354 40.24 -7.77 -3.06
CA LEU A 354 40.33 -8.81 -2.04
C LEU A 354 38.90 -9.27 -1.75
N SER A 355 38.57 -10.49 -2.13
CA SER A 355 37.32 -11.17 -1.85
C SER A 355 37.22 -11.57 -0.38
#